data_97ab584250b04ae1fb62543e3f3d5f98
#
_entry.id   97ab584250b04ae1fb62543e3f3d5f98
#
_cell.length_a   1.000
_cell.length_b   1.000
_cell.length_c   1.000
_cell.angle_alpha   90.00
_cell.angle_beta   90.00
_cell.angle_gamma   90.00
#
_symmetry.space_group_name_H-M   'P 1'
#
loop_
_entity.id
_entity.type
_entity.pdbx_description
1 polymer ?
#
loop_
_entity_poly.entity_id
_entity_poly.type
_entity_poly.pdbx_seq_one_letter_code
_entity_poly.pdbx_strand_id
1 'polypeptide(L)'
;MAEASIVAGGEEPEERVIEAALRPKNLHDFVGQHRVRKQLSLVLEASRMRGRSADHVLLSGPPGLGKTTLSMIIAAEMNVPLRISSGPAIQHAGDLAAILSSLSEGEVLFLDEIHRMSRPAEEMLYMAMEDFRVDIVVGKGAGATAIPLELPPFTLVGATTRAGLLPGPLRDRFGFTGHLEFYSVEELELVLRRSAGLLDLKVNSAGFSEIAGRSRGTPRIANRLLRRVRDWALVHGIDQIDARAASAALDMYEVDKRGLDRLDRAVLEALITKFGGGPVGLSTLAIAVGEETETVETVAEPYLVREGLLGRTPRGRIALAPAWTHLGFAVPAGVFGQDPLELFQADDLGDELGGGPQGGSGGDLGEETGPQRIRNSR
;
A
#
# COMPACT_ATOMS: atom_id res chain seq x y z
N MET A 1 -26.31 11.89 -2.37
CA MET A 1 -24.92 12.22 -1.97
C MET A 1 -24.38 10.95 -1.34
N ALA A 2 -23.36 10.35 -1.94
CA ALA A 2 -22.70 9.19 -1.33
C ALA A 2 -22.02 9.64 -0.05
N GLU A 3 -22.47 9.17 1.10
CA GLU A 3 -21.75 9.35 2.36
C GLU A 3 -20.40 8.64 2.23
N ALA A 4 -19.34 9.43 2.30
CA ALA A 4 -17.98 8.90 2.23
C ALA A 4 -17.76 7.91 3.39
N SER A 5 -17.30 6.70 3.09
CA SER A 5 -16.91 5.72 4.10
C SER A 5 -15.92 6.35 5.07
N ILE A 6 -16.13 6.16 6.38
CA ILE A 6 -15.25 6.68 7.44
C ILE A 6 -13.84 6.12 7.30
N VAL A 7 -13.71 4.93 6.75
CA VAL A 7 -12.41 4.30 6.51
C VAL A 7 -11.74 4.82 5.24
N ALA A 8 -12.53 5.18 4.21
CA ALA A 8 -12.06 5.60 2.88
C ALA A 8 -12.19 7.11 2.59
N GLY A 9 -12.90 7.87 3.43
CA GLY A 9 -13.26 9.27 3.17
C GLY A 9 -12.05 10.21 3.04
N GLY A 10 -12.16 11.21 2.17
CA GLY A 10 -11.22 12.32 2.05
C GLY A 10 -11.13 13.11 3.37
N GLU A 11 -9.94 13.54 3.73
CA GLU A 11 -9.70 14.30 4.96
C GLU A 11 -10.13 15.75 4.76
N GLU A 12 -10.99 16.25 5.64
CA GLU A 12 -11.30 17.68 5.75
C GLU A 12 -10.06 18.46 6.20
N PRO A 13 -9.92 19.76 5.86
CA PRO A 13 -8.76 20.56 6.25
C PRO A 13 -8.46 20.54 7.75
N GLU A 14 -9.49 20.57 8.60
CA GLU A 14 -9.35 20.51 10.06
C GLU A 14 -8.87 19.11 10.52
N GLU A 15 -9.32 18.05 9.88
CA GLU A 15 -8.86 16.70 10.16
C GLU A 15 -7.36 16.52 9.88
N ARG A 16 -6.85 17.16 8.82
CA ARG A 16 -5.41 17.14 8.49
C ARG A 16 -4.55 17.82 9.55
N VAL A 17 -5.02 18.93 10.11
CA VAL A 17 -4.30 19.64 11.19
C VAL A 17 -4.20 18.76 12.42
N ILE A 18 -5.30 18.13 12.83
CA ILE A 18 -5.33 17.23 14.00
C ILE A 18 -4.46 16.00 13.73
N GLU A 19 -4.57 15.39 12.55
CA GLU A 19 -3.71 14.24 12.19
C GLU A 19 -2.23 14.60 12.23
N ALA A 20 -1.86 15.78 11.75
CA ALA A 20 -0.48 16.25 11.82
C ALA A 20 0.00 16.43 13.28
N ALA A 21 -0.85 16.91 14.18
CA ALA A 21 -0.55 17.07 15.59
C ALA A 21 -0.36 15.71 16.31
N LEU A 22 -1.06 14.67 15.87
CA LEU A 22 -0.94 13.32 16.42
C LEU A 22 0.31 12.56 15.93
N ARG A 23 1.02 13.04 14.91
CA ARG A 23 2.22 12.36 14.40
C ARG A 23 3.36 12.39 15.40
N PRO A 24 4.07 11.27 15.60
CA PRO A 24 5.31 11.26 16.38
C PRO A 24 6.40 12.12 15.69
N LYS A 25 7.20 12.81 16.50
CA LYS A 25 8.23 13.74 16.02
C LYS A 25 9.63 13.14 15.98
N ASN A 26 9.85 12.00 16.62
CA ASN A 26 11.13 11.30 16.71
C ASN A 26 10.93 9.77 16.64
N LEU A 27 12.02 9.01 16.45
CA LEU A 27 11.98 7.56 16.36
C LEU A 27 11.57 6.89 17.68
N HIS A 28 11.81 7.51 18.82
CA HIS A 28 11.45 6.95 20.12
C HIS A 28 9.93 6.89 20.29
N ASP A 29 9.21 7.94 19.86
CA ASP A 29 7.76 8.06 19.95
C ASP A 29 7.00 7.30 18.85
N PHE A 30 7.74 6.83 17.83
CA PHE A 30 7.16 6.06 16.74
C PHE A 30 6.92 4.61 17.17
N VAL A 31 5.69 4.26 17.49
CA VAL A 31 5.29 2.92 17.96
C VAL A 31 5.36 1.90 16.83
N GLY A 32 5.67 0.64 17.16
CA GLY A 32 5.70 -0.48 16.22
C GLY A 32 6.91 -0.47 15.28
N GLN A 33 6.84 -1.25 14.21
CA GLN A 33 7.87 -1.33 13.17
C GLN A 33 9.29 -1.55 13.73
N HIS A 34 9.46 -2.35 14.77
CA HIS A 34 10.69 -2.49 15.56
C HIS A 34 11.93 -2.72 14.71
N ARG A 35 11.83 -3.58 13.69
CA ARG A 35 12.94 -3.89 12.79
C ARG A 35 13.36 -2.66 11.98
N VAL A 36 12.42 -2.01 11.33
CA VAL A 36 12.67 -0.81 10.50
C VAL A 36 13.22 0.32 11.34
N ARG A 37 12.63 0.57 12.52
CA ARG A 37 13.11 1.60 13.47
C ARG A 37 14.55 1.37 13.89
N LYS A 38 14.89 0.15 14.32
CA LYS A 38 16.24 -0.20 14.76
C LYS A 38 17.28 -0.01 13.66
N GLN A 39 16.96 -0.47 12.45
CA GLN A 39 17.85 -0.33 11.30
C GLN A 39 17.99 1.13 10.86
N LEU A 40 16.89 1.87 10.79
CA LEU A 40 16.89 3.28 10.43
C LEU A 40 17.66 4.12 11.46
N SER A 41 17.49 3.89 12.77
CA SER A 41 18.26 4.56 13.82
C SER A 41 19.75 4.38 13.61
N LEU A 42 20.21 3.17 13.28
CA LEU A 42 21.62 2.89 13.01
C LEU A 42 22.14 3.68 11.79
N VAL A 43 21.36 3.69 10.68
CA VAL A 43 21.72 4.42 9.46
C VAL A 43 21.86 5.91 9.73
N LEU A 44 20.89 6.51 10.44
CA LEU A 44 20.90 7.94 10.76
C LEU A 44 22.03 8.32 11.73
N GLU A 45 22.26 7.51 12.74
CA GLU A 45 23.37 7.73 13.70
C GLU A 45 24.72 7.65 13.01
N ALA A 46 24.96 6.63 12.17
CA ALA A 46 26.18 6.50 11.40
C ALA A 46 26.41 7.68 10.45
N SER A 47 25.35 8.22 9.83
CA SER A 47 25.44 9.38 8.94
C SER A 47 25.79 10.65 9.72
N ARG A 48 25.17 10.86 10.89
CA ARG A 48 25.53 11.97 11.81
C ARG A 48 26.99 11.90 12.25
N MET A 49 27.48 10.72 12.62
CA MET A 49 28.88 10.53 13.01
C MET A 49 29.86 10.84 11.88
N ARG A 50 29.48 10.54 10.64
CA ARG A 50 30.29 10.83 9.44
C ARG A 50 30.19 12.28 8.97
N GLY A 51 29.23 13.07 9.49
CA GLY A 51 28.95 14.44 9.04
C GLY A 51 28.51 14.51 7.58
N ARG A 52 27.75 13.54 7.09
CA ARG A 52 27.28 13.44 5.70
C ARG A 52 25.76 13.22 5.67
N SER A 53 25.15 13.54 4.54
CA SER A 53 23.76 13.17 4.25
C SER A 53 23.53 11.68 4.47
N ALA A 54 22.33 11.31 4.92
CA ALA A 54 21.99 9.90 5.06
C ALA A 54 21.86 9.24 3.67
N ASP A 55 22.07 7.93 3.64
CA ASP A 55 21.80 7.14 2.45
C ASP A 55 20.33 7.33 2.02
N HIS A 56 20.03 7.19 0.73
CA HIS A 56 18.66 7.23 0.24
C HIS A 56 17.82 6.10 0.83
N VAL A 57 16.60 6.41 1.23
CA VAL A 57 15.68 5.52 1.96
C VAL A 57 14.45 5.21 1.13
N LEU A 58 14.13 3.92 0.95
CA LEU A 58 12.88 3.47 0.36
C LEU A 58 11.97 2.90 1.45
N LEU A 59 10.78 3.48 1.61
CA LEU A 59 9.74 2.99 2.52
C LEU A 59 8.61 2.35 1.73
N SER A 60 8.38 1.07 1.92
CA SER A 60 7.33 0.32 1.24
C SER A 60 6.29 -0.20 2.22
N GLY A 61 5.09 -0.49 1.74
CA GLY A 61 4.03 -1.09 2.53
C GLY A 61 2.66 -0.43 2.31
N PRO A 62 1.59 -1.02 2.86
CA PRO A 62 0.23 -0.51 2.76
C PRO A 62 0.07 0.96 3.16
N PRO A 63 -1.01 1.65 2.72
CA PRO A 63 -1.26 3.03 3.10
C PRO A 63 -1.56 3.15 4.60
N GLY A 64 -1.27 4.32 5.19
CA GLY A 64 -1.62 4.64 6.57
C GLY A 64 -0.72 4.05 7.66
N LEU A 65 0.39 3.38 7.31
CA LEU A 65 1.33 2.74 8.24
C LEU A 65 2.45 3.66 8.75
N GLY A 66 2.51 4.92 8.30
CA GLY A 66 3.46 5.90 8.81
C GLY A 66 4.66 6.21 7.91
N LYS A 67 4.63 5.88 6.60
CA LYS A 67 5.72 6.19 5.65
C LYS A 67 6.08 7.69 5.65
N THR A 68 5.08 8.55 5.48
CA THR A 68 5.23 10.02 5.54
C THR A 68 5.71 10.49 6.91
N THR A 69 5.25 9.87 7.99
CA THR A 69 5.69 10.20 9.35
C THR A 69 7.18 9.87 9.54
N LEU A 70 7.64 8.71 9.04
CA LEU A 70 9.05 8.35 9.09
C LEU A 70 9.92 9.31 8.29
N SER A 71 9.47 9.82 7.13
CA SER A 71 10.23 10.83 6.38
C SER A 71 10.41 12.13 7.16
N MET A 72 9.37 12.57 7.88
CA MET A 72 9.44 13.72 8.78
C MET A 72 10.43 13.48 9.93
N ILE A 73 10.40 12.30 10.52
CA ILE A 73 11.30 11.90 11.60
C ILE A 73 12.75 11.86 11.09
N ILE A 74 13.00 11.30 9.90
CA ILE A 74 14.35 11.29 9.30
C ILE A 74 14.91 12.70 9.19
N ALA A 75 14.16 13.64 8.66
CA ALA A 75 14.57 15.03 8.53
C ALA A 75 14.83 15.68 9.91
N ALA A 76 13.94 15.44 10.87
CA ALA A 76 14.08 15.93 12.25
C ALA A 76 15.33 15.35 12.96
N GLU A 77 15.57 14.04 12.86
CA GLU A 77 16.72 13.37 13.43
C GLU A 77 18.06 13.83 12.80
N MET A 78 18.04 14.17 11.50
CA MET A 78 19.21 14.72 10.81
C MET A 78 19.34 16.23 11.00
N ASN A 79 18.35 16.89 11.61
CA ASN A 79 18.26 18.35 11.80
C ASN A 79 18.40 19.13 10.48
N VAL A 80 17.69 18.69 9.43
CA VAL A 80 17.71 19.28 8.10
C VAL A 80 16.28 19.59 7.62
N PRO A 81 16.11 20.50 6.65
CA PRO A 81 14.79 20.76 6.05
C PRO A 81 14.21 19.52 5.38
N LEU A 82 12.87 19.46 5.30
CA LEU A 82 12.12 18.45 4.58
C LEU A 82 11.32 19.09 3.45
N ARG A 83 11.54 18.61 2.24
CA ARG A 83 10.71 18.93 1.08
C ARG A 83 9.82 17.76 0.74
N ILE A 84 8.52 18.01 0.55
CA ILE A 84 7.53 16.98 0.27
C ILE A 84 7.00 17.18 -1.14
N SER A 85 7.00 16.10 -1.92
CA SER A 85 6.33 16.01 -3.20
C SER A 85 5.74 14.59 -3.40
N SER A 86 5.17 14.32 -4.56
CA SER A 86 4.60 13.01 -4.86
C SER A 86 4.86 12.61 -6.31
N GLY A 87 4.90 11.30 -6.59
CA GLY A 87 5.06 10.78 -7.95
C GLY A 87 4.04 11.35 -8.93
N PRO A 88 2.73 11.35 -8.61
CA PRO A 88 1.70 11.95 -9.49
C PRO A 88 1.88 13.43 -9.78
N ALA A 89 2.52 14.20 -8.91
CA ALA A 89 2.80 15.62 -9.12
C ALA A 89 3.97 15.88 -10.08
N ILE A 90 4.79 14.84 -10.34
CA ILE A 90 5.98 14.91 -11.19
C ILE A 90 5.66 14.24 -12.54
N GLN A 91 5.04 15.01 -13.44
CA GLN A 91 4.62 14.51 -14.74
C GLN A 91 5.71 14.56 -15.79
N HIS A 92 6.64 15.49 -15.66
CA HIS A 92 7.75 15.69 -16.59
C HIS A 92 9.09 15.75 -15.85
N ALA A 93 10.17 15.44 -16.56
CA ALA A 93 11.53 15.57 -16.01
C ALA A 93 11.83 17.01 -15.54
N GLY A 94 11.26 18.03 -16.22
CA GLY A 94 11.39 19.43 -15.82
C GLY A 94 10.80 19.75 -14.44
N ASP A 95 9.71 19.09 -14.05
CA ASP A 95 9.10 19.27 -12.72
C ASP A 95 10.06 18.78 -11.64
N LEU A 96 10.67 17.62 -11.87
CA LEU A 96 11.68 17.06 -10.97
C LEU A 96 12.95 17.93 -10.93
N ALA A 97 13.44 18.40 -12.10
CA ALA A 97 14.60 19.29 -12.17
C ALA A 97 14.40 20.56 -11.35
N ALA A 98 13.21 21.16 -11.40
CA ALA A 98 12.86 22.34 -10.61
C ALA A 98 12.89 22.06 -9.10
N ILE A 99 12.40 20.88 -8.67
CA ILE A 99 12.47 20.47 -7.27
C ILE A 99 13.93 20.27 -6.85
N LEU A 100 14.70 19.49 -7.61
CA LEU A 100 16.08 19.13 -7.28
C LEU A 100 17.00 20.35 -7.25
N SER A 101 16.87 21.27 -8.22
CA SER A 101 17.69 22.50 -8.28
C SER A 101 17.45 23.49 -7.14
N SER A 102 16.32 23.35 -6.45
CA SER A 102 15.95 24.20 -5.30
C SER A 102 16.27 23.59 -3.94
N LEU A 103 16.88 22.40 -3.91
CA LEU A 103 17.30 21.75 -2.66
C LEU A 103 18.49 22.46 -2.02
N SER A 104 18.51 22.46 -0.71
CA SER A 104 19.66 22.89 0.10
C SER A 104 20.55 21.71 0.44
N GLU A 105 21.80 21.96 0.84
CA GLU A 105 22.73 20.90 1.26
C GLU A 105 22.18 20.11 2.45
N GLY A 106 22.17 18.79 2.33
CA GLY A 106 21.67 17.86 3.34
C GLY A 106 20.16 17.76 3.42
N GLU A 107 19.38 18.55 2.65
CA GLU A 107 17.91 18.53 2.68
C GLU A 107 17.35 17.12 2.40
N VAL A 108 16.26 16.76 3.07
CA VAL A 108 15.52 15.53 2.79
C VAL A 108 14.43 15.83 1.76
N LEU A 109 14.47 15.15 0.63
CA LEU A 109 13.39 15.13 -0.36
C LEU A 109 12.52 13.90 -0.12
N PHE A 110 11.25 14.08 0.23
CA PHE A 110 10.27 13.01 0.33
C PHE A 110 9.39 12.95 -0.91
N LEU A 111 9.36 11.78 -1.56
CA LEU A 111 8.50 11.50 -2.72
C LEU A 111 7.50 10.40 -2.36
N ASP A 112 6.23 10.79 -2.15
CA ASP A 112 5.16 9.81 -1.93
C ASP A 112 4.71 9.19 -3.26
N GLU A 113 4.27 7.93 -3.21
CA GLU A 113 3.85 7.15 -4.39
C GLU A 113 4.87 7.23 -5.56
N ILE A 114 6.16 7.08 -5.23
CA ILE A 114 7.29 7.24 -6.17
C ILE A 114 7.14 6.37 -7.43
N HIS A 115 6.44 5.23 -7.34
CA HIS A 115 6.16 4.33 -8.47
C HIS A 115 5.20 4.92 -9.53
N ARG A 116 4.59 6.08 -9.25
CA ARG A 116 3.67 6.79 -10.16
C ARG A 116 4.31 7.95 -10.90
N MET A 117 5.61 8.11 -10.81
CA MET A 117 6.35 9.10 -11.60
C MET A 117 6.36 8.74 -13.09
N SER A 118 6.50 9.73 -13.94
CA SER A 118 6.74 9.48 -15.37
C SER A 118 8.14 8.88 -15.58
N ARG A 119 8.28 8.02 -16.58
CA ARG A 119 9.56 7.37 -16.88
C ARG A 119 10.74 8.34 -17.11
N PRO A 120 10.58 9.48 -17.82
CA PRO A 120 11.65 10.48 -17.95
C PRO A 120 12.08 11.08 -16.61
N ALA A 121 11.14 11.27 -15.68
CA ALA A 121 11.45 11.75 -14.34
C ALA A 121 12.16 10.67 -13.49
N GLU A 122 11.79 9.39 -13.62
CA GLU A 122 12.50 8.29 -12.97
C GLU A 122 13.97 8.20 -13.42
N GLU A 123 14.22 8.32 -14.74
CA GLU A 123 15.56 8.29 -15.30
C GLU A 123 16.42 9.47 -14.82
N MET A 124 15.84 10.66 -14.72
CA MET A 124 16.51 11.83 -14.14
C MET A 124 16.80 11.64 -12.65
N LEU A 125 15.83 11.13 -11.88
CA LEU A 125 16.01 10.88 -10.45
C LEU A 125 17.12 9.90 -10.18
N TYR A 126 17.23 8.86 -11.00
CA TYR A 126 18.29 7.88 -10.94
C TYR A 126 19.69 8.53 -11.02
N MET A 127 19.91 9.42 -11.99
CA MET A 127 21.16 10.15 -12.15
C MET A 127 21.41 11.11 -10.97
N ALA A 128 20.37 11.79 -10.50
CA ALA A 128 20.45 12.68 -9.36
C ALA A 128 20.86 11.96 -8.06
N MET A 129 20.41 10.72 -7.86
CA MET A 129 20.75 9.92 -6.69
C MET A 129 22.19 9.39 -6.71
N GLU A 130 22.74 9.10 -7.90
CA GLU A 130 24.06 8.52 -8.04
C GLU A 130 25.17 9.59 -8.05
N ASP A 131 24.98 10.60 -8.91
CA ASP A 131 26.04 11.55 -9.24
C ASP A 131 25.80 12.95 -8.64
N PHE A 132 24.68 13.19 -7.95
CA PHE A 132 24.23 14.53 -7.52
C PHE A 132 24.28 15.54 -8.68
N ARG A 133 23.86 15.10 -9.86
CA ARG A 133 23.85 15.87 -11.10
C ARG A 133 22.63 15.49 -11.94
N VAL A 134 22.11 16.46 -12.67
CA VAL A 134 21.09 16.23 -13.69
C VAL A 134 21.43 16.99 -14.97
N ASP A 135 21.11 16.44 -16.12
CA ASP A 135 21.29 17.09 -17.41
C ASP A 135 19.98 17.75 -17.84
N ILE A 136 20.00 19.09 -17.97
CA ILE A 136 18.84 19.88 -18.39
C ILE A 136 18.97 20.15 -19.89
N VAL A 137 18.01 19.67 -20.69
CA VAL A 137 17.98 19.94 -22.14
C VAL A 137 17.36 21.32 -22.38
N VAL A 138 18.17 22.23 -22.92
CA VAL A 138 17.77 23.59 -23.30
C VAL A 138 17.70 23.70 -24.81
N GLY A 139 16.61 24.22 -25.36
CA GLY A 139 16.37 24.35 -26.79
C GLY A 139 15.42 23.25 -27.33
N LYS A 140 15.16 23.29 -28.64
CA LYS A 140 14.31 22.32 -29.36
C LYS A 140 14.98 21.85 -30.63
N GLY A 141 14.72 20.63 -31.05
CA GLY A 141 15.23 20.04 -32.29
C GLY A 141 16.75 19.81 -32.28
N ALA A 142 17.37 19.88 -33.46
CA ALA A 142 18.80 19.57 -33.64
C ALA A 142 19.77 20.57 -32.94
N GLY A 143 19.26 21.72 -32.41
CA GLY A 143 20.03 22.68 -31.64
C GLY A 143 19.86 22.56 -30.12
N ALA A 144 19.19 21.51 -29.63
CA ALA A 144 19.05 21.29 -28.21
C ALA A 144 20.40 20.88 -27.59
N THR A 145 20.76 21.52 -26.47
CA THR A 145 22.01 21.24 -25.75
C THR A 145 21.68 20.81 -24.33
N ALA A 146 22.32 19.71 -23.90
CA ALA A 146 22.27 19.26 -22.52
C ALA A 146 23.25 20.09 -21.67
N ILE A 147 22.75 20.72 -20.62
CA ILE A 147 23.55 21.51 -19.67
C ILE A 147 23.54 20.72 -18.35
N PRO A 148 24.71 20.27 -17.87
CA PRO A 148 24.80 19.62 -16.57
C PRO A 148 24.54 20.63 -15.45
N LEU A 149 23.69 20.26 -14.53
CA LEU A 149 23.40 21.00 -13.29
C LEU A 149 23.87 20.16 -12.10
N GLU A 150 24.84 20.66 -11.37
CA GLU A 150 25.30 20.07 -10.12
C GLU A 150 24.25 20.32 -9.02
N LEU A 151 23.98 19.29 -8.22
CA LEU A 151 23.03 19.33 -7.11
C LEU A 151 23.78 19.28 -5.78
N PRO A 152 23.30 19.96 -4.75
CA PRO A 152 23.83 19.76 -3.41
C PRO A 152 23.53 18.32 -2.96
N PRO A 153 24.41 17.70 -2.14
CA PRO A 153 24.10 16.42 -1.53
C PRO A 153 22.76 16.45 -0.78
N PHE A 154 21.88 15.51 -1.05
CA PHE A 154 20.57 15.40 -0.43
C PHE A 154 20.24 13.95 -0.06
N THR A 155 19.25 13.74 0.78
CA THR A 155 18.70 12.42 1.08
C THR A 155 17.33 12.29 0.43
N LEU A 156 17.17 11.31 -0.46
CA LEU A 156 15.87 10.94 -0.98
C LEU A 156 15.19 9.94 -0.03
N VAL A 157 13.95 10.22 0.37
CA VAL A 157 13.07 9.25 1.02
C VAL A 157 11.91 8.97 0.05
N GLY A 158 11.97 7.83 -0.63
CA GLY A 158 10.89 7.36 -1.49
C GLY A 158 9.86 6.55 -0.70
N ALA A 159 8.58 6.79 -0.92
CA ALA A 159 7.51 5.97 -0.38
C ALA A 159 6.68 5.33 -1.49
N THR A 160 6.29 4.06 -1.28
CA THR A 160 5.46 3.34 -2.25
C THR A 160 4.55 2.34 -1.57
N THR A 161 3.35 2.17 -2.12
CA THR A 161 2.45 1.06 -1.77
C THR A 161 2.71 -0.18 -2.63
N ARG A 162 3.45 -0.05 -3.75
CA ARG A 162 3.69 -1.08 -4.75
C ARG A 162 5.17 -1.17 -5.12
N ALA A 163 5.99 -1.67 -4.22
CA ALA A 163 7.46 -1.75 -4.41
C ALA A 163 7.87 -2.55 -5.67
N GLY A 164 7.07 -3.55 -6.07
CA GLY A 164 7.31 -4.33 -7.28
C GLY A 164 7.17 -3.56 -8.60
N LEU A 165 6.53 -2.38 -8.59
CA LEU A 165 6.42 -1.52 -9.78
C LEU A 165 7.64 -0.60 -9.98
N LEU A 166 8.51 -0.48 -8.98
CA LEU A 166 9.74 0.32 -9.12
C LEU A 166 10.74 -0.42 -10.00
N PRO A 167 11.32 0.26 -11.01
CA PRO A 167 12.41 -0.31 -11.81
C PRO A 167 13.58 -0.75 -10.95
N GLY A 168 14.19 -1.89 -11.29
CA GLY A 168 15.35 -2.42 -10.58
C GLY A 168 16.46 -1.37 -10.35
N PRO A 169 16.91 -0.67 -11.40
CA PRO A 169 17.95 0.34 -11.29
C PRO A 169 17.65 1.44 -10.28
N LEU A 170 16.41 1.92 -10.21
CA LEU A 170 16.02 2.92 -9.22
C LEU A 170 16.01 2.34 -7.80
N ARG A 171 15.48 1.12 -7.65
CA ARG A 171 15.40 0.45 -6.35
C ARG A 171 16.80 0.16 -5.76
N ASP A 172 17.76 -0.22 -6.61
CA ASP A 172 19.13 -0.57 -6.20
C ASP A 172 19.96 0.65 -5.73
N ARG A 173 19.47 1.88 -5.98
CA ARG A 173 20.08 3.13 -5.51
C ARG A 173 19.68 3.51 -4.09
N PHE A 174 18.70 2.84 -3.51
CA PHE A 174 18.35 3.07 -2.11
C PHE A 174 19.30 2.28 -1.20
N GLY A 175 20.07 2.98 -0.39
CA GLY A 175 20.99 2.36 0.58
C GLY A 175 20.25 1.69 1.75
N PHE A 176 18.99 2.10 2.00
CA PHE A 176 18.12 1.47 2.99
C PHE A 176 16.73 1.24 2.44
N THR A 177 16.20 0.03 2.63
CA THR A 177 14.80 -0.30 2.29
C THR A 177 14.07 -0.80 3.53
N GLY A 178 13.03 -0.05 3.94
CA GLY A 178 12.13 -0.40 5.04
C GLY A 178 10.78 -0.87 4.52
N HIS A 179 10.39 -2.10 4.88
CA HIS A 179 9.04 -2.60 4.62
C HIS A 179 8.21 -2.46 5.89
N LEU A 180 7.12 -1.67 5.83
CA LEU A 180 6.19 -1.46 6.93
C LEU A 180 5.09 -2.49 6.88
N GLU A 181 4.82 -3.11 8.02
CA GLU A 181 3.81 -4.14 8.21
C GLU A 181 2.60 -3.59 8.96
N PHE A 182 1.47 -4.31 8.89
CA PHE A 182 0.32 -3.96 9.71
C PHE A 182 0.65 -4.10 11.19
N TYR A 183 0.10 -3.20 11.98
CA TYR A 183 0.28 -3.17 13.42
C TYR A 183 -0.58 -4.24 14.11
N SER A 184 -0.05 -4.81 15.19
CA SER A 184 -0.87 -5.63 16.09
C SER A 184 -1.87 -4.77 16.87
N VAL A 185 -2.84 -5.43 17.49
CA VAL A 185 -3.83 -4.72 18.34
C VAL A 185 -3.11 -4.02 19.50
N GLU A 186 -2.13 -4.67 20.12
CA GLU A 186 -1.34 -4.15 21.23
C GLU A 186 -0.52 -2.92 20.82
N GLU A 187 0.10 -2.95 19.65
CA GLU A 187 0.81 -1.80 19.10
C GLU A 187 -0.13 -0.62 18.82
N LEU A 188 -1.33 -0.91 18.27
CA LEU A 188 -2.35 0.13 18.04
C LEU A 188 -2.90 0.71 19.36
N GLU A 189 -3.04 -0.08 20.41
CA GLU A 189 -3.38 0.44 21.74
C GLU A 189 -2.35 1.45 22.24
N LEU A 190 -1.05 1.21 22.02
CA LEU A 190 0.00 2.16 22.39
C LEU A 190 -0.10 3.45 21.56
N VAL A 191 -0.37 3.35 20.26
CA VAL A 191 -0.64 4.51 19.40
C VAL A 191 -1.84 5.30 19.92
N LEU A 192 -2.95 4.62 20.23
CA LEU A 192 -4.19 5.22 20.71
C LEU A 192 -4.01 5.89 22.08
N ARG A 193 -3.27 5.26 23.01
CA ARG A 193 -2.96 5.87 24.34
C ARG A 193 -2.21 7.18 24.18
N ARG A 194 -1.20 7.20 23.31
CA ARG A 194 -0.46 8.42 23.02
C ARG A 194 -1.37 9.49 22.39
N SER A 195 -2.17 9.10 21.41
CA SER A 195 -3.09 10.03 20.73
C SER A 195 -4.19 10.56 21.66
N ALA A 196 -4.75 9.72 22.53
CA ALA A 196 -5.73 10.11 23.55
C ALA A 196 -5.13 11.11 24.53
N GLY A 197 -3.88 10.91 24.97
CA GLY A 197 -3.18 11.86 25.83
C GLY A 197 -2.98 13.23 25.17
N LEU A 198 -2.67 13.27 23.87
CA LEU A 198 -2.55 14.54 23.12
C LEU A 198 -3.90 15.24 22.90
N LEU A 199 -4.99 14.49 22.90
CA LEU A 199 -6.36 15.00 22.73
C LEU A 199 -7.08 15.24 24.07
N ASP A 200 -6.40 15.03 25.21
CA ASP A 200 -6.96 15.09 26.57
C ASP A 200 -8.21 14.20 26.77
N LEU A 201 -8.16 12.97 26.24
CA LEU A 201 -9.24 11.99 26.29
C LEU A 201 -9.00 10.95 27.36
N LYS A 202 -10.01 10.68 28.18
CA LYS A 202 -10.01 9.60 29.16
C LYS A 202 -10.59 8.34 28.55
N VAL A 203 -9.72 7.41 28.16
CA VAL A 203 -10.11 6.11 27.59
C VAL A 203 -9.53 5.02 28.49
N ASN A 204 -10.32 4.04 28.89
CA ASN A 204 -9.82 2.89 29.65
C ASN A 204 -9.21 1.81 28.73
N SER A 205 -8.57 0.80 29.30
CA SER A 205 -7.90 -0.26 28.54
C SER A 205 -8.85 -0.99 27.59
N ALA A 206 -10.07 -1.30 28.05
CA ALA A 206 -11.05 -2.00 27.23
C ALA A 206 -11.57 -1.13 26.06
N GLY A 207 -11.67 0.19 26.25
CA GLY A 207 -11.99 1.13 25.17
C GLY A 207 -10.88 1.20 24.11
N PHE A 208 -9.63 1.20 24.53
CA PHE A 208 -8.51 1.14 23.59
C PHE A 208 -8.50 -0.17 22.78
N SER A 209 -8.70 -1.32 23.45
CA SER A 209 -8.78 -2.62 22.75
C SER A 209 -9.91 -2.67 21.73
N GLU A 210 -11.08 -2.13 22.06
CA GLU A 210 -12.24 -2.09 21.15
C GLU A 210 -11.94 -1.25 19.89
N ILE A 211 -11.34 -0.06 20.06
CA ILE A 211 -10.97 0.80 18.94
C ILE A 211 -9.85 0.16 18.11
N ALA A 212 -8.81 -0.37 18.77
CA ALA A 212 -7.67 -1.01 18.11
C ALA A 212 -8.10 -2.23 17.29
N GLY A 213 -8.97 -3.08 17.84
CA GLY A 213 -9.49 -4.27 17.18
C GLY A 213 -10.23 -3.96 15.86
N ARG A 214 -10.92 -2.80 15.78
CA ARG A 214 -11.63 -2.39 14.56
C ARG A 214 -10.79 -1.51 13.62
N SER A 215 -9.50 -1.25 13.94
CA SER A 215 -8.63 -0.31 13.22
C SER A 215 -7.86 -0.92 12.04
N ARG A 216 -8.15 -2.14 11.65
CA ARG A 216 -7.56 -2.83 10.49
C ARG A 216 -6.01 -2.87 10.50
N GLY A 217 -5.37 -2.88 11.66
CA GLY A 217 -3.91 -2.86 11.75
C GLY A 217 -3.26 -1.55 11.28
N THR A 218 -4.00 -0.44 11.23
CA THR A 218 -3.56 0.80 10.60
C THR A 218 -3.65 1.99 11.56
N PRO A 219 -2.53 2.64 11.93
CA PRO A 219 -2.53 3.81 12.82
C PRO A 219 -3.40 4.98 12.36
N ARG A 220 -3.46 5.24 11.04
CA ARG A 220 -4.33 6.29 10.47
C ARG A 220 -5.79 6.01 10.77
N ILE A 221 -6.24 4.76 10.55
CA ILE A 221 -7.62 4.35 10.85
C ILE A 221 -7.86 4.42 12.36
N ALA A 222 -6.95 3.90 13.19
CA ALA A 222 -7.07 3.96 14.65
C ALA A 222 -7.27 5.39 15.15
N ASN A 223 -6.47 6.34 14.71
CA ASN A 223 -6.63 7.74 15.09
C ASN A 223 -7.95 8.36 14.58
N ARG A 224 -8.39 7.96 13.37
CA ARG A 224 -9.68 8.41 12.83
C ARG A 224 -10.84 7.87 13.68
N LEU A 225 -10.83 6.58 14.01
CA LEU A 225 -11.86 5.97 14.87
C LEU A 225 -11.86 6.58 16.28
N LEU A 226 -10.67 6.83 16.85
CA LEU A 226 -10.57 7.51 18.17
C LEU A 226 -11.27 8.87 18.16
N ARG A 227 -11.08 9.66 17.10
CA ARG A 227 -11.75 10.97 16.95
C ARG A 227 -13.27 10.83 16.87
N ARG A 228 -13.77 9.87 16.10
CA ARG A 228 -15.21 9.61 16.00
C ARG A 228 -15.81 9.15 17.34
N VAL A 229 -15.10 8.30 18.06
CA VAL A 229 -15.50 7.89 19.41
C VAL A 229 -15.48 9.08 20.38
N ARG A 230 -14.49 9.97 20.28
CA ARG A 230 -14.45 11.24 21.04
C ARG A 230 -15.69 12.10 20.78
N ASP A 231 -15.99 12.34 19.51
CA ASP A 231 -17.11 13.21 19.13
C ASP A 231 -18.45 12.64 19.63
N TRP A 232 -18.60 11.31 19.50
CA TRP A 232 -19.77 10.62 20.04
C TRP A 232 -19.85 10.71 21.57
N ALA A 233 -18.75 10.49 22.28
CA ALA A 233 -18.68 10.57 23.74
C ALA A 233 -19.02 11.99 24.26
N LEU A 234 -18.51 13.02 23.56
CA LEU A 234 -18.79 14.43 23.89
C LEU A 234 -20.29 14.71 23.78
N VAL A 235 -20.96 14.30 22.72
CA VAL A 235 -22.40 14.50 22.51
C VAL A 235 -23.25 13.77 23.57
N HIS A 236 -22.78 12.61 24.03
CA HIS A 236 -23.50 11.79 25.02
C HIS A 236 -23.09 12.06 26.45
N GLY A 237 -22.23 13.06 26.72
CA GLY A 237 -21.79 13.44 28.05
C GLY A 237 -21.00 12.36 28.79
N ILE A 238 -20.20 11.57 28.06
CA ILE A 238 -19.41 10.48 28.62
C ILE A 238 -17.99 10.97 28.90
N ASP A 239 -17.63 11.06 30.18
CA ASP A 239 -16.30 11.51 30.62
C ASP A 239 -15.19 10.47 30.42
N GLN A 240 -15.54 9.18 30.54
CA GLN A 240 -14.58 8.08 30.38
C GLN A 240 -15.09 7.06 29.36
N ILE A 241 -14.36 6.91 28.29
CA ILE A 241 -14.68 6.00 27.20
C ILE A 241 -14.24 4.58 27.59
N ASP A 242 -15.20 3.70 27.74
CA ASP A 242 -15.03 2.26 27.94
C ASP A 242 -15.34 1.48 26.65
N ALA A 243 -15.27 0.14 26.70
CA ALA A 243 -15.58 -0.72 25.55
C ALA A 243 -17.02 -0.54 25.05
N ARG A 244 -17.99 -0.28 25.94
CA ARG A 244 -19.39 -0.11 25.54
C ARG A 244 -19.59 1.21 24.79
N ALA A 245 -19.03 2.29 25.31
CA ALA A 245 -19.06 3.60 24.67
C ALA A 245 -18.35 3.55 23.30
N ALA A 246 -17.17 2.93 23.25
CA ALA A 246 -16.43 2.76 22.01
C ALA A 246 -17.21 1.93 20.98
N SER A 247 -17.78 0.77 21.38
CA SER A 247 -18.59 -0.06 20.50
C SER A 247 -19.83 0.68 19.99
N ALA A 248 -20.59 1.35 20.88
CA ALA A 248 -21.79 2.09 20.47
C ALA A 248 -21.48 3.23 19.48
N ALA A 249 -20.37 3.93 19.70
CA ALA A 249 -19.89 4.93 18.76
C ALA A 249 -19.54 4.33 17.40
N LEU A 250 -18.73 3.26 17.39
CA LEU A 250 -18.28 2.62 16.14
C LEU A 250 -19.43 1.96 15.38
N ASP A 251 -20.40 1.38 16.07
CA ASP A 251 -21.61 0.80 15.48
C ASP A 251 -22.48 1.90 14.82
N MET A 252 -22.59 3.10 15.44
CA MET A 252 -23.25 4.25 14.83
C MET A 252 -22.59 4.69 13.52
N TYR A 253 -21.27 4.56 13.44
CA TYR A 253 -20.50 4.84 12.22
C TYR A 253 -20.36 3.63 11.29
N GLU A 254 -21.19 2.59 11.50
CA GLU A 254 -21.23 1.38 10.66
C GLU A 254 -19.89 0.63 10.52
N VAL A 255 -18.98 0.76 11.49
CA VAL A 255 -17.76 -0.03 11.59
C VAL A 255 -18.01 -1.22 12.49
N ASP A 256 -18.05 -2.42 11.95
CA ASP A 256 -18.38 -3.63 12.67
C ASP A 256 -17.21 -4.17 13.54
N LYS A 257 -17.44 -5.28 14.23
CA LYS A 257 -16.45 -5.90 15.14
C LYS A 257 -15.15 -6.35 14.45
N ARG A 258 -15.17 -6.59 13.15
CA ARG A 258 -13.98 -6.89 12.34
C ARG A 258 -13.38 -5.64 11.68
N GLY A 259 -13.95 -4.46 11.92
CA GLY A 259 -13.53 -3.23 11.27
C GLY A 259 -14.04 -3.11 9.83
N LEU A 260 -15.03 -3.92 9.41
CA LEU A 260 -15.66 -3.75 8.10
C LEU A 260 -16.57 -2.53 8.12
N ASP A 261 -16.45 -1.69 7.13
CA ASP A 261 -17.35 -0.56 6.93
C ASP A 261 -18.54 -0.91 5.99
N ARG A 262 -19.34 0.09 5.67
CA ARG A 262 -20.48 -0.05 4.78
C ARG A 262 -20.10 -0.62 3.41
N LEU A 263 -18.99 -0.16 2.82
CA LEU A 263 -18.54 -0.61 1.50
C LEU A 263 -18.10 -2.07 1.52
N ASP A 264 -17.30 -2.45 2.51
CA ASP A 264 -16.83 -3.83 2.66
C ASP A 264 -18.00 -4.81 2.77
N ARG A 265 -18.97 -4.48 3.64
CA ARG A 265 -20.17 -5.29 3.81
C ARG A 265 -20.99 -5.36 2.52
N ALA A 266 -21.19 -4.23 1.84
CA ALA A 266 -21.94 -4.19 0.58
C ALA A 266 -21.28 -5.07 -0.49
N VAL A 267 -19.93 -5.08 -0.56
CA VAL A 267 -19.17 -5.94 -1.48
C VAL A 267 -19.41 -7.42 -1.17
N LEU A 268 -19.27 -7.81 0.10
CA LEU A 268 -19.50 -9.21 0.52
C LEU A 268 -20.96 -9.63 0.38
N GLU A 269 -21.92 -8.78 0.75
CA GLU A 269 -23.35 -9.03 0.59
C GLU A 269 -23.73 -9.20 -0.89
N ALA A 270 -23.20 -8.35 -1.77
CA ALA A 270 -23.45 -8.48 -3.20
C ALA A 270 -22.89 -9.79 -3.75
N LEU A 271 -21.66 -10.17 -3.37
CA LEU A 271 -21.05 -11.45 -3.75
C LEU A 271 -21.93 -12.63 -3.32
N ILE A 272 -22.41 -12.61 -2.09
CA ILE A 272 -23.18 -13.72 -1.51
C ILE A 272 -24.60 -13.76 -2.07
N THR A 273 -25.33 -12.64 -1.99
CA THR A 273 -26.80 -12.64 -2.25
C THR A 273 -27.12 -12.52 -3.72
N LYS A 274 -26.35 -11.73 -4.49
CA LYS A 274 -26.63 -11.52 -5.93
C LYS A 274 -25.92 -12.52 -6.82
N PHE A 275 -24.73 -13.02 -6.39
CA PHE A 275 -23.86 -13.84 -7.23
C PHE A 275 -23.55 -15.23 -6.65
N GLY A 276 -24.26 -15.64 -5.58
CA GLY A 276 -24.11 -16.97 -4.99
C GLY A 276 -22.70 -17.30 -4.48
N GLY A 277 -21.92 -16.28 -4.11
CA GLY A 277 -20.54 -16.41 -3.67
C GLY A 277 -19.47 -16.20 -4.75
N GLY A 278 -19.87 -15.98 -5.99
CA GLY A 278 -18.99 -15.76 -7.14
C GLY A 278 -18.67 -17.04 -7.93
N PRO A 279 -17.69 -16.99 -8.88
CA PRO A 279 -16.80 -15.87 -9.20
C PRO A 279 -17.44 -14.72 -10.00
N VAL A 280 -17.06 -13.48 -9.67
CA VAL A 280 -17.60 -12.26 -10.30
C VAL A 280 -16.48 -11.32 -10.69
N GLY A 281 -16.57 -10.74 -11.90
CA GLY A 281 -15.64 -9.70 -12.36
C GLY A 281 -15.72 -8.43 -11.50
N LEU A 282 -14.58 -7.74 -11.33
CA LEU A 282 -14.49 -6.54 -10.49
C LEU A 282 -15.45 -5.43 -10.93
N SER A 283 -15.54 -5.15 -12.24
CA SER A 283 -16.45 -4.12 -12.78
C SER A 283 -17.93 -4.44 -12.53
N THR A 284 -18.33 -5.71 -12.66
CA THR A 284 -19.69 -6.15 -12.34
C THR A 284 -20.00 -5.97 -10.86
N LEU A 285 -19.03 -6.31 -9.99
CA LEU A 285 -19.16 -6.15 -8.54
C LEU A 285 -19.27 -4.68 -8.16
N ALA A 286 -18.43 -3.81 -8.74
CA ALA A 286 -18.46 -2.36 -8.51
C ALA A 286 -19.82 -1.75 -8.89
N ILE A 287 -20.36 -2.09 -10.06
CA ILE A 287 -21.70 -1.68 -10.48
C ILE A 287 -22.76 -2.19 -9.50
N ALA A 288 -22.64 -3.44 -9.04
CA ALA A 288 -23.62 -4.04 -8.13
C ALA A 288 -23.71 -3.35 -6.77
N VAL A 289 -22.60 -2.73 -6.31
CA VAL A 289 -22.51 -1.97 -5.04
C VAL A 289 -22.66 -0.45 -5.24
N GLY A 290 -22.70 0.02 -6.50
CA GLY A 290 -22.86 1.44 -6.83
C GLY A 290 -21.60 2.28 -6.62
N GLU A 291 -20.43 1.68 -6.83
CA GLU A 291 -19.13 2.32 -6.62
C GLU A 291 -18.25 2.24 -7.88
N GLU A 292 -17.22 3.09 -7.92
CA GLU A 292 -16.19 3.01 -8.95
C GLU A 292 -15.34 1.74 -8.81
N THR A 293 -14.94 1.16 -9.94
CA THR A 293 -14.10 -0.05 -9.95
C THR A 293 -12.80 0.13 -9.16
N GLU A 294 -12.15 1.29 -9.31
CA GLU A 294 -10.91 1.63 -8.60
C GLU A 294 -11.14 1.71 -7.08
N THR A 295 -12.28 2.21 -6.64
CA THR A 295 -12.64 2.28 -5.20
C THR A 295 -12.76 0.89 -4.61
N VAL A 296 -13.48 -0.01 -5.27
CA VAL A 296 -13.59 -1.40 -4.78
C VAL A 296 -12.22 -2.08 -4.74
N GLU A 297 -11.41 -1.92 -5.79
CA GLU A 297 -10.08 -2.56 -5.90
C GLU A 297 -9.06 -2.03 -4.90
N THR A 298 -9.08 -0.73 -4.62
CA THR A 298 -8.02 -0.11 -3.80
C THR A 298 -8.39 0.08 -2.34
N VAL A 299 -9.68 0.17 -2.03
CA VAL A 299 -10.18 0.45 -0.67
C VAL A 299 -10.71 -0.81 0.01
N ALA A 300 -11.70 -1.49 -0.57
CA ALA A 300 -12.36 -2.63 0.06
C ALA A 300 -11.58 -3.94 -0.11
N GLU A 301 -11.23 -4.28 -1.34
CA GLU A 301 -10.67 -5.59 -1.68
C GLU A 301 -9.39 -5.95 -0.91
N PRO A 302 -8.39 -5.05 -0.72
CA PRO A 302 -7.16 -5.41 -0.02
C PRO A 302 -7.38 -5.84 1.42
N TYR A 303 -8.32 -5.21 2.11
CA TYR A 303 -8.68 -5.59 3.46
C TYR A 303 -9.44 -6.90 3.52
N LEU A 304 -10.44 -7.07 2.66
CA LEU A 304 -11.25 -8.29 2.59
C LEU A 304 -10.42 -9.53 2.23
N VAL A 305 -9.44 -9.38 1.33
CA VAL A 305 -8.51 -10.47 0.96
C VAL A 305 -7.60 -10.80 2.14
N ARG A 306 -7.04 -9.81 2.82
CA ARG A 306 -6.18 -10.01 3.98
C ARG A 306 -6.89 -10.74 5.12
N GLU A 307 -8.15 -10.41 5.37
CA GLU A 307 -8.97 -11.04 6.41
C GLU A 307 -9.53 -12.41 6.01
N GLY A 308 -9.21 -12.89 4.79
CA GLY A 308 -9.71 -14.16 4.30
C GLY A 308 -11.22 -14.19 4.08
N LEU A 309 -11.81 -13.03 3.78
CA LEU A 309 -13.24 -12.89 3.50
C LEU A 309 -13.53 -12.96 2.00
N LEU A 310 -12.58 -12.51 1.18
CA LEU A 310 -12.66 -12.47 -0.27
C LEU A 310 -11.46 -13.16 -0.88
N GLY A 311 -11.68 -13.98 -1.90
CA GLY A 311 -10.65 -14.61 -2.71
C GLY A 311 -10.59 -14.02 -4.11
N ARG A 312 -9.36 -13.96 -4.69
CA ARG A 312 -9.14 -13.63 -6.11
C ARG A 312 -8.87 -14.90 -6.89
N THR A 313 -9.60 -15.09 -7.97
CA THR A 313 -9.38 -16.19 -8.92
C THR A 313 -9.21 -15.62 -10.34
N PRO A 314 -8.69 -16.38 -11.31
CA PRO A 314 -8.63 -15.96 -12.71
C PRO A 314 -10.00 -15.58 -13.29
N ARG A 315 -11.09 -16.21 -12.79
CA ARG A 315 -12.46 -15.94 -13.21
C ARG A 315 -13.11 -14.74 -12.50
N GLY A 316 -12.52 -14.24 -11.40
CA GLY A 316 -13.06 -13.11 -10.63
C GLY A 316 -12.95 -13.28 -9.12
N ARG A 317 -13.77 -12.52 -8.41
CA ARG A 317 -13.81 -12.46 -6.94
C ARG A 317 -14.81 -13.45 -6.40
N ILE A 318 -14.43 -14.12 -5.31
CA ILE A 318 -15.28 -15.10 -4.61
C ILE A 318 -15.39 -14.73 -3.13
N ALA A 319 -16.54 -15.00 -2.52
CA ALA A 319 -16.71 -14.92 -1.08
C ALA A 319 -16.23 -16.21 -0.43
N LEU A 320 -15.30 -16.12 0.54
CA LEU A 320 -14.78 -17.26 1.29
C LEU A 320 -15.70 -17.60 2.48
N ALA A 321 -15.60 -18.81 3.03
CA ALA A 321 -16.45 -19.29 4.13
C ALA A 321 -16.57 -18.31 5.31
N PRO A 322 -15.49 -17.65 5.77
CA PRO A 322 -15.60 -16.65 6.84
C PRO A 322 -16.50 -15.46 6.51
N ALA A 323 -16.65 -15.07 5.24
CA ALA A 323 -17.54 -14.00 4.84
C ALA A 323 -19.02 -14.38 5.02
N TRP A 324 -19.39 -15.60 4.60
CA TRP A 324 -20.74 -16.13 4.78
C TRP A 324 -21.13 -16.16 6.26
N THR A 325 -20.25 -16.75 7.10
CA THR A 325 -20.47 -16.84 8.53
C THR A 325 -20.57 -15.45 9.19
N HIS A 326 -19.70 -14.51 8.79
CA HIS A 326 -19.67 -13.17 9.34
C HIS A 326 -20.97 -12.38 9.05
N LEU A 327 -21.52 -12.55 7.86
CA LEU A 327 -22.78 -11.92 7.46
C LEU A 327 -24.03 -12.72 7.89
N GLY A 328 -23.86 -13.85 8.60
CA GLY A 328 -24.95 -14.66 9.10
C GLY A 328 -25.61 -15.55 8.05
N PHE A 329 -24.95 -15.80 6.92
CA PHE A 329 -25.43 -16.73 5.89
C PHE A 329 -24.86 -18.14 6.11
N ALA A 330 -25.66 -19.15 5.74
CA ALA A 330 -25.18 -20.53 5.70
C ALA A 330 -24.15 -20.69 4.58
N VAL A 331 -23.03 -21.36 4.88
CA VAL A 331 -22.01 -21.68 3.88
C VAL A 331 -22.57 -22.80 2.97
N PRO A 332 -22.66 -22.60 1.64
CA PRO A 332 -23.18 -23.60 0.72
C PRO A 332 -22.34 -24.89 0.75
N ALA A 333 -22.99 -26.05 0.83
CA ALA A 333 -22.33 -27.33 0.73
C ALA A 333 -21.71 -27.48 -0.69
N GLY A 334 -20.40 -27.67 -0.78
CA GLY A 334 -19.67 -27.85 -2.05
C GLY A 334 -18.85 -26.66 -2.55
N VAL A 335 -19.02 -25.46 -1.97
CA VAL A 335 -18.19 -24.29 -2.35
C VAL A 335 -16.77 -24.41 -1.78
N PHE A 336 -16.55 -25.24 -0.76
CA PHE A 336 -15.29 -25.35 -0.01
C PHE A 336 -14.80 -26.79 0.17
N GLY A 337 -15.27 -27.72 -0.69
CA GLY A 337 -14.76 -29.10 -0.73
C GLY A 337 -13.45 -29.27 -1.53
N GLN A 338 -12.92 -28.18 -2.07
CA GLN A 338 -11.64 -28.19 -2.77
C GLN A 338 -10.70 -27.19 -2.05
N ASP A 339 -9.53 -27.69 -1.68
CA ASP A 339 -8.41 -26.90 -1.16
C ASP A 339 -8.23 -25.69 -2.08
N PRO A 340 -7.99 -24.46 -1.58
CA PRO A 340 -7.66 -23.31 -2.42
C PRO A 340 -6.60 -23.60 -3.49
N LEU A 341 -5.70 -24.55 -3.22
CA LEU A 341 -4.71 -25.05 -4.18
C LEU A 341 -5.31 -25.87 -5.34
N GLU A 342 -6.47 -26.53 -5.17
CA GLU A 342 -7.12 -27.27 -6.26
C GLU A 342 -7.87 -26.37 -7.24
N LEU A 343 -8.31 -25.17 -6.82
CA LEU A 343 -8.90 -24.16 -7.69
C LEU A 343 -7.88 -23.58 -8.71
N PHE A 344 -6.59 -23.72 -8.44
CA PHE A 344 -5.51 -23.28 -9.33
C PHE A 344 -4.99 -24.40 -10.25
N GLN A 345 -5.36 -25.67 -10.03
CA GLN A 345 -4.85 -26.82 -10.79
C GLN A 345 -5.84 -27.42 -11.81
N ALA A 346 -7.12 -27.04 -11.79
CA ALA A 346 -8.14 -27.69 -12.62
C ALA A 346 -8.18 -27.20 -14.08
N ASP A 347 -7.60 -26.08 -14.43
CA ASP A 347 -7.69 -25.52 -15.79
C ASP A 347 -6.41 -25.65 -16.66
N ASP A 348 -5.29 -26.20 -16.13
CA ASP A 348 -4.03 -26.36 -16.90
C ASP A 348 -3.83 -27.77 -17.52
N LEU A 349 -4.79 -28.70 -17.37
CA LEU A 349 -4.68 -30.07 -17.86
C LEU A 349 -5.73 -30.48 -18.93
N GLY A 350 -6.45 -29.55 -19.51
CA GLY A 350 -7.60 -29.86 -20.35
C GLY A 350 -7.57 -29.41 -21.80
N ASP A 351 -6.43 -29.35 -22.53
CA ASP A 351 -6.49 -29.11 -23.99
C ASP A 351 -5.30 -29.64 -24.83
N GLU A 352 -4.62 -30.71 -24.39
CA GLU A 352 -3.63 -31.36 -25.26
C GLU A 352 -3.71 -32.89 -25.31
N LEU A 353 -4.90 -33.51 -25.38
CA LEU A 353 -5.05 -34.92 -25.81
C LEU A 353 -6.43 -35.17 -26.40
N GLY A 354 -6.63 -34.80 -27.66
CA GLY A 354 -7.88 -35.16 -28.35
C GLY A 354 -7.94 -34.80 -29.82
N GLY A 355 -7.10 -35.42 -30.66
CA GLY A 355 -7.20 -35.24 -32.09
C GLY A 355 -6.36 -36.24 -32.86
N GLY A 356 -6.70 -37.53 -32.74
CA GLY A 356 -6.23 -38.52 -33.67
C GLY A 356 -7.11 -38.59 -34.90
N PRO A 357 -6.60 -38.50 -36.13
CA PRO A 357 -7.37 -38.81 -37.31
C PRO A 357 -7.28 -40.31 -37.64
N GLN A 358 -8.42 -40.91 -37.83
CA GLN A 358 -8.56 -42.22 -38.51
C GLN A 358 -8.38 -42.10 -40.01
N GLY A 359 -7.53 -42.97 -40.57
CA GLY A 359 -7.76 -43.79 -41.73
C GLY A 359 -7.66 -43.18 -43.13
N GLY A 360 -6.77 -43.71 -43.92
CA GLY A 360 -6.81 -43.62 -45.38
C GLY A 360 -5.50 -44.07 -46.06
N SER A 361 -5.45 -45.33 -46.41
CA SER A 361 -4.61 -46.15 -47.26
C SER A 361 -3.81 -45.47 -48.40
N GLY A 362 -2.57 -46.01 -48.62
CA GLY A 362 -2.10 -46.37 -49.97
C GLY A 362 -0.87 -45.68 -50.50
N GLY A 363 0.23 -46.46 -50.80
CA GLY A 363 1.14 -46.19 -51.89
C GLY A 363 2.54 -45.72 -51.53
N ASP A 364 3.43 -46.57 -51.29
CA ASP A 364 4.50 -47.13 -52.11
C ASP A 364 5.75 -46.22 -52.37
N LEU A 365 6.89 -46.82 -51.96
CA LEU A 365 8.27 -46.77 -52.53
C LEU A 365 9.08 -45.46 -52.64
N GLY A 366 10.27 -45.53 -52.07
CA GLY A 366 11.42 -44.73 -52.50
C GLY A 366 12.53 -44.59 -51.45
N GLU A 367 13.47 -45.52 -51.49
CA GLU A 367 14.81 -45.50 -50.90
C GLU A 367 15.51 -44.13 -51.03
N GLU A 368 16.32 -43.70 -50.12
CA GLU A 368 17.76 -43.88 -50.00
C GLU A 368 18.42 -42.84 -49.09
N THR A 369 19.33 -43.39 -48.30
CA THR A 369 20.63 -42.87 -47.85
C THR A 369 20.74 -41.70 -46.87
N GLY A 370 21.18 -42.05 -45.67
CA GLY A 370 22.05 -41.20 -44.82
C GLY A 370 23.51 -41.28 -45.36
N PRO A 371 24.57 -40.94 -44.64
CA PRO A 371 24.71 -40.23 -43.36
C PRO A 371 25.82 -39.14 -43.43
N GLN A 372 26.17 -38.39 -42.44
CA GLN A 372 27.50 -38.29 -41.84
C GLN A 372 27.72 -37.16 -40.85
N ARG A 373 28.28 -37.54 -39.72
CA ARG A 373 28.98 -36.70 -38.73
C ARG A 373 30.20 -36.02 -39.32
N ILE A 374 30.60 -34.84 -38.77
CA ILE A 374 32.01 -34.47 -38.43
C ILE A 374 31.84 -33.32 -37.37
N ARG A 375 32.25 -33.41 -36.22
CA ARG A 375 33.41 -33.31 -35.32
C ARG A 375 34.40 -32.20 -35.66
N ASN A 376 34.71 -31.46 -34.60
CA ASN A 376 35.95 -30.81 -34.14
C ASN A 376 36.06 -29.31 -34.35
N SER A 377 36.10 -28.65 -33.18
CA SER A 377 37.28 -28.17 -32.41
C SER A 377 37.96 -26.90 -32.95
N ARG A 378 37.77 -25.85 -32.25
CA ARG A 378 38.77 -25.16 -31.41
C ARG A 378 38.11 -24.09 -30.59
#